data_a813d1cd7381b370dc5b8db3018ea760
#
_entry.id   a813d1cd7381b370dc5b8db3018ea760
#
_cell.length_a   1.000
_cell.length_b   1.000
_cell.length_c   1.000
_cell.angle_alpha   90.00
_cell.angle_beta   90.00
_cell.angle_gamma   90.00
#
_symmetry.space_group_name_H-M   'P 1'
#
loop_
_entity.id
_entity.type
_entity.pdbx_description
1 polymer ?
#
loop_
_entity_poly.entity_id
_entity_poly.type
_entity_poly.pdbx_seq_one_letter_code
_entity_poly.pdbx_strand_id
1 'polypeptide(L)'
;MKIILANPRGFCAGVDRAISIVELALEIHGAPIYVRHEVVHNRFVVNGLRERGAIFVEELSEVPDGAIVIFSAHGVSQAVRQEAKDRNLKVFDATCPLVTKVHMQVARASRKGTKAILIGHKGHPEVEGTMGQYSNEDGGIFLIEKVEDIARLPMQENDDLTFMTQTTLSLDDTAETIAALKEKYPAIQGPHKNDICYATTNRQEAVRELAKLSDLVLVVGSKNSSNSNRLAELASRMGVKSQLLDDPSDIQTDWFNDVKTIGITAGASAPEELVQSIISRLKEFGANTIEELQGLEENMFFEVPKELRIKEVN
;
A
#
# COMPACT_ATOMS: atom_id res chain seq x y z
N MET A 1 -25.90 -15.17 -12.38
CA MET A 1 -25.43 -14.23 -11.35
C MET A 1 -25.08 -12.89 -12.01
N LYS A 2 -25.25 -11.79 -11.29
CA LYS A 2 -24.86 -10.44 -11.70
C LYS A 2 -23.52 -10.09 -11.07
N ILE A 3 -22.65 -9.39 -11.80
CA ILE A 3 -21.41 -8.80 -11.31
C ILE A 3 -21.58 -7.29 -11.21
N ILE A 4 -21.15 -6.71 -10.10
CA ILE A 4 -21.05 -5.25 -9.91
C ILE A 4 -19.58 -4.94 -9.63
N LEU A 5 -18.98 -4.04 -10.40
CA LEU A 5 -17.60 -3.60 -10.24
C LEU A 5 -17.54 -2.33 -9.41
N ALA A 6 -16.66 -2.31 -8.43
CA ALA A 6 -16.35 -1.08 -7.68
C ALA A 6 -15.63 -0.06 -8.59
N ASN A 7 -15.88 1.21 -8.35
CA ASN A 7 -15.16 2.31 -8.98
C ASN A 7 -14.90 3.41 -7.92
N PRO A 8 -13.62 3.79 -7.66
CA PRO A 8 -12.39 3.22 -8.26
C PRO A 8 -12.01 1.84 -7.72
N ARG A 9 -11.19 1.13 -8.49
CA ARG A 9 -10.55 -0.14 -8.14
C ARG A 9 -9.16 -0.23 -8.77
N GLY A 10 -8.35 -1.20 -8.35
CA GLY A 10 -7.07 -1.53 -8.97
C GLY A 10 -6.00 -0.46 -8.79
N PHE A 11 -5.05 -0.38 -9.70
CA PHE A 11 -3.83 0.43 -9.58
C PHE A 11 -4.07 1.88 -9.16
N CYS A 12 -3.18 2.39 -8.32
CA CYS A 12 -3.11 3.80 -7.98
C CYS A 12 -1.84 4.44 -8.56
N ALA A 13 -1.78 5.76 -8.64
CA ALA A 13 -0.63 6.48 -9.21
C ALA A 13 0.72 6.13 -8.57
N GLY A 14 0.75 5.78 -7.26
CA GLY A 14 1.97 5.36 -6.58
C GLY A 14 2.47 4.01 -7.06
N VAL A 15 1.54 3.07 -7.28
CA VAL A 15 1.81 1.72 -7.81
C VAL A 15 2.23 1.80 -9.26
N ASP A 16 1.48 2.49 -10.11
CA ASP A 16 1.82 2.68 -11.53
C ASP A 16 3.25 3.24 -11.69
N ARG A 17 3.57 4.29 -10.92
CA ARG A 17 4.91 4.86 -10.93
C ARG A 17 5.99 3.85 -10.53
N ALA A 18 5.74 3.07 -9.47
CA ALA A 18 6.74 2.14 -8.95
C ALA A 18 7.02 1.00 -9.96
N ILE A 19 5.98 0.45 -10.58
CA ILE A 19 6.10 -0.56 -11.64
C ILE A 19 6.84 0.01 -12.85
N SER A 20 6.42 1.19 -13.32
CA SER A 20 7.06 1.88 -14.46
C SER A 20 8.56 2.12 -14.22
N ILE A 21 8.99 2.42 -12.98
CA ILE A 21 10.41 2.59 -12.66
C ILE A 21 11.18 1.28 -12.88
N VAL A 22 10.64 0.13 -12.45
CA VAL A 22 11.31 -1.17 -12.66
C VAL A 22 11.35 -1.52 -14.14
N GLU A 23 10.25 -1.34 -14.85
CA GLU A 23 10.14 -1.63 -16.28
C GLU A 23 11.10 -0.80 -17.11
N LEU A 24 11.12 0.52 -16.90
CA LEU A 24 12.05 1.43 -17.59
C LEU A 24 13.51 1.15 -17.23
N ALA A 25 13.81 0.79 -15.98
CA ALA A 25 15.16 0.40 -15.60
C ALA A 25 15.62 -0.86 -16.32
N LEU A 26 14.75 -1.87 -16.45
CA LEU A 26 15.01 -3.09 -17.24
C LEU A 26 15.20 -2.77 -18.72
N GLU A 27 14.41 -1.89 -19.29
CA GLU A 27 14.48 -1.49 -20.70
C GLU A 27 15.77 -0.71 -21.01
N ILE A 28 16.13 0.25 -20.16
CA ILE A 28 17.26 1.16 -20.41
C ILE A 28 18.60 0.50 -20.07
N HIS A 29 18.65 -0.27 -18.98
CA HIS A 29 19.90 -0.81 -18.43
C HIS A 29 20.07 -2.31 -18.64
N GLY A 30 19.02 -3.01 -19.04
CA GLY A 30 19.01 -4.48 -19.15
C GLY A 30 18.96 -5.18 -17.78
N ALA A 31 18.70 -6.48 -17.83
CA ALA A 31 18.73 -7.32 -16.65
C ALA A 31 20.19 -7.68 -16.24
N PRO A 32 20.46 -7.94 -14.96
CA PRO A 32 19.51 -7.93 -13.85
C PRO A 32 19.30 -6.52 -13.25
N ILE A 33 18.08 -6.25 -12.79
CA ILE A 33 17.77 -5.10 -11.94
C ILE A 33 17.32 -5.63 -10.57
N TYR A 34 17.97 -5.19 -9.50
CA TYR A 34 17.64 -5.60 -8.14
C TYR A 34 16.55 -4.71 -7.58
N VAL A 35 15.59 -5.31 -6.86
CA VAL A 35 14.48 -4.58 -6.22
C VAL A 35 14.43 -5.00 -4.77
N ARG A 36 14.61 -4.04 -3.84
CA ARG A 36 14.55 -4.33 -2.42
C ARG A 36 13.09 -4.42 -1.97
N HIS A 37 12.71 -5.58 -1.43
CA HIS A 37 11.34 -6.05 -1.21
C HIS A 37 10.53 -6.14 -2.50
N GLU A 38 9.32 -6.66 -2.42
CA GLU A 38 8.38 -6.56 -3.53
C GLU A 38 8.13 -5.09 -3.89
N VAL A 39 8.21 -4.74 -5.17
CA VAL A 39 8.01 -3.34 -5.60
C VAL A 39 6.65 -2.81 -5.16
N VAL A 40 5.65 -3.67 -5.21
CA VAL A 40 4.30 -3.54 -4.66
C VAL A 40 3.83 -4.91 -4.20
N HIS A 41 2.92 -4.98 -3.23
CA HIS A 41 2.38 -6.25 -2.73
C HIS A 41 1.33 -6.83 -3.68
N ASN A 42 1.80 -7.44 -4.78
CA ASN A 42 0.97 -8.18 -5.71
C ASN A 42 1.78 -9.26 -6.43
N ARG A 43 1.42 -10.52 -6.23
CA ARG A 43 2.15 -11.68 -6.76
C ARG A 43 2.17 -11.72 -8.29
N PHE A 44 1.09 -11.35 -8.95
CA PHE A 44 1.01 -11.30 -10.41
C PHE A 44 2.03 -10.29 -10.98
N VAL A 45 2.08 -9.08 -10.42
CA VAL A 45 3.03 -8.03 -10.82
C VAL A 45 4.47 -8.46 -10.56
N VAL A 46 4.76 -8.96 -9.36
CA VAL A 46 6.11 -9.39 -8.97
C VAL A 46 6.62 -10.51 -9.88
N ASN A 47 5.78 -11.50 -10.20
CA ASN A 47 6.16 -12.59 -11.10
C ASN A 47 6.42 -12.09 -12.52
N GLY A 48 5.56 -11.23 -13.06
CA GLY A 48 5.78 -10.64 -14.38
C GLY A 48 7.10 -9.84 -14.49
N LEU A 49 7.47 -9.12 -13.45
CA LEU A 49 8.75 -8.42 -13.41
C LEU A 49 9.96 -9.39 -13.26
N ARG A 50 9.81 -10.49 -12.50
CA ARG A 50 10.84 -11.54 -12.41
C ARG A 50 11.11 -12.17 -13.77
N GLU A 51 10.09 -12.49 -14.53
CA GLU A 51 10.20 -13.06 -15.86
C GLU A 51 10.96 -12.12 -16.82
N ARG A 52 10.89 -10.82 -16.59
CA ARG A 52 11.62 -9.80 -17.36
C ARG A 52 13.03 -9.52 -16.83
N GLY A 53 13.45 -10.18 -15.73
CA GLY A 53 14.81 -10.11 -15.20
C GLY A 53 14.99 -9.20 -13.98
N ALA A 54 13.92 -8.82 -13.28
CA ALA A 54 14.01 -8.20 -11.96
C ALA A 54 14.35 -9.28 -10.91
N ILE A 55 15.27 -8.98 -10.00
CA ILE A 55 15.66 -9.83 -8.87
C ILE A 55 15.20 -9.14 -7.59
N PHE A 56 14.24 -9.76 -6.91
CA PHE A 56 13.74 -9.25 -5.63
C PHE A 56 14.60 -9.79 -4.50
N VAL A 57 15.07 -8.88 -3.64
CA VAL A 57 15.93 -9.17 -2.49
C VAL A 57 15.33 -8.57 -1.23
N GLU A 58 15.59 -9.19 -0.08
CA GLU A 58 15.15 -8.65 1.21
C GLU A 58 16.16 -7.64 1.74
N GLU A 59 17.47 -7.94 1.64
CA GLU A 59 18.53 -7.10 2.15
C GLU A 59 19.48 -6.64 1.04
N LEU A 60 20.06 -5.46 1.22
CA LEU A 60 21.05 -4.94 0.25
C LEU A 60 22.29 -5.80 0.17
N SER A 61 22.64 -6.56 1.22
CA SER A 61 23.77 -7.50 1.21
C SER A 61 23.69 -8.56 0.11
N GLU A 62 22.49 -8.83 -0.40
CA GLU A 62 22.25 -9.75 -1.52
C GLU A 62 22.52 -9.11 -2.89
N VAL A 63 22.70 -7.79 -2.94
CA VAL A 63 22.95 -7.03 -4.18
C VAL A 63 24.45 -6.93 -4.42
N PRO A 64 24.99 -7.23 -5.61
CA PRO A 64 26.39 -7.00 -5.94
C PRO A 64 26.78 -5.52 -5.86
N ASP A 65 27.99 -5.21 -5.43
CA ASP A 65 28.48 -3.83 -5.36
C ASP A 65 28.45 -3.15 -6.73
N GLY A 66 28.04 -1.91 -6.77
CA GLY A 66 27.89 -1.12 -8.01
C GLY A 66 26.70 -1.49 -8.87
N ALA A 67 25.89 -2.48 -8.47
CA ALA A 67 24.70 -2.86 -9.22
C ALA A 67 23.58 -1.80 -9.12
N ILE A 68 22.57 -1.94 -9.97
CA ILE A 68 21.37 -1.11 -9.92
C ILE A 68 20.37 -1.73 -8.94
N VAL A 69 19.90 -0.92 -7.99
CA VAL A 69 18.86 -1.32 -7.05
C VAL A 69 17.69 -0.33 -7.06
N ILE A 70 16.49 -0.86 -6.96
CA ILE A 70 15.27 -0.06 -6.84
C ILE A 70 14.72 -0.23 -5.43
N PHE A 71 14.44 0.88 -4.75
CA PHE A 71 13.67 0.86 -3.51
C PHE A 71 12.18 0.79 -3.83
N SER A 72 11.45 -0.11 -3.17
CA SER A 72 10.03 -0.36 -3.42
C SER A 72 9.14 0.87 -3.12
N ALA A 73 7.88 0.79 -3.54
CA ALA A 73 6.88 1.84 -3.27
C ALA A 73 6.70 2.14 -1.77
N HIS A 74 7.02 1.18 -0.90
CA HIS A 74 6.88 1.27 0.56
C HIS A 74 7.91 2.19 1.23
N GLY A 75 9.00 2.52 0.53
CA GLY A 75 10.11 3.30 1.05
C GLY A 75 11.06 2.49 1.92
N VAL A 76 12.16 3.12 2.32
CA VAL A 76 13.23 2.49 3.11
C VAL A 76 13.71 3.42 4.22
N SER A 77 14.34 2.87 5.25
CA SER A 77 14.98 3.61 6.33
C SER A 77 16.18 4.44 5.85
N GLN A 78 16.60 5.41 6.65
CA GLN A 78 17.85 6.15 6.39
C GLN A 78 19.09 5.24 6.44
N ALA A 79 19.09 4.21 7.28
CA ALA A 79 20.17 3.22 7.35
C ALA A 79 20.35 2.48 6.01
N VAL A 80 19.26 2.03 5.39
CA VAL A 80 19.28 1.38 4.07
C VAL A 80 19.78 2.34 2.99
N ARG A 81 19.39 3.61 3.03
CA ARG A 81 19.91 4.63 2.11
C ARG A 81 21.41 4.84 2.26
N GLN A 82 21.89 4.87 3.50
CA GLN A 82 23.31 5.03 3.77
C GLN A 82 24.11 3.79 3.31
N GLU A 83 23.62 2.58 3.60
CA GLU A 83 24.24 1.34 3.14
C GLU A 83 24.37 1.30 1.61
N ALA A 84 23.29 1.64 0.89
CA ALA A 84 23.30 1.69 -0.58
C ALA A 84 24.40 2.66 -1.10
N LYS A 85 24.55 3.82 -0.43
CA LYS A 85 25.56 4.81 -0.77
C LYS A 85 26.97 4.29 -0.49
N ASP A 86 27.21 3.69 0.66
CA ASP A 86 28.52 3.17 1.06
C ASP A 86 28.99 2.05 0.14
N ARG A 87 28.06 1.29 -0.44
CA ARG A 87 28.30 0.22 -1.40
C ARG A 87 28.31 0.70 -2.87
N ASN A 88 28.22 2.01 -3.11
CA ASN A 88 28.18 2.62 -4.44
C ASN A 88 27.09 2.01 -5.35
N LEU A 89 25.93 1.61 -4.80
CA LEU A 89 24.82 1.11 -5.59
C LEU A 89 24.19 2.26 -6.38
N LYS A 90 23.82 1.98 -7.62
CA LYS A 90 23.00 2.92 -8.41
C LYS A 90 21.53 2.76 -8.02
N VAL A 91 20.99 3.73 -7.29
CA VAL A 91 19.64 3.66 -6.72
C VAL A 91 18.63 4.40 -7.58
N PHE A 92 17.51 3.73 -7.91
CA PHE A 92 16.27 4.38 -8.32
C PHE A 92 15.24 4.24 -7.20
N ASP A 93 14.74 5.36 -6.72
CA ASP A 93 13.82 5.38 -5.59
C ASP A 93 12.37 5.39 -6.09
N ALA A 94 11.69 4.23 -5.96
CA ALA A 94 10.29 4.08 -6.31
C ALA A 94 9.34 4.38 -5.15
N THR A 95 9.83 4.85 -4.00
CA THR A 95 8.99 5.25 -2.87
C THR A 95 7.83 6.13 -3.33
N CYS A 96 6.61 5.76 -2.98
CA CYS A 96 5.44 6.56 -3.29
C CYS A 96 5.57 7.97 -2.69
N PRO A 97 5.29 9.05 -3.44
CA PRO A 97 5.35 10.42 -2.91
C PRO A 97 4.50 10.64 -1.65
N LEU A 98 3.40 9.88 -1.48
CA LEU A 98 2.55 9.97 -0.30
C LEU A 98 3.20 9.30 0.92
N VAL A 99 3.97 8.24 0.73
CA VAL A 99 4.84 7.65 1.78
C VAL A 99 5.98 8.62 2.10
N THR A 100 6.62 9.21 1.09
CA THR A 100 7.66 10.24 1.29
C THR A 100 7.17 11.40 2.15
N LYS A 101 5.90 11.82 1.99
CA LYS A 101 5.27 12.84 2.85
C LYS A 101 5.32 12.44 4.33
N VAL A 102 4.99 11.18 4.66
CA VAL A 102 5.03 10.66 6.03
C VAL A 102 6.47 10.60 6.55
N HIS A 103 7.41 10.10 5.73
CA HIS A 103 8.84 10.11 6.04
C HIS A 103 9.35 11.51 6.40
N MET A 104 8.94 12.53 5.65
CA MET A 104 9.32 13.93 5.93
C MET A 104 8.73 14.45 7.24
N GLN A 105 7.53 14.02 7.63
CA GLN A 105 6.93 14.37 8.93
C GLN A 105 7.75 13.77 10.08
N VAL A 106 8.08 12.46 9.98
CA VAL A 106 8.92 11.77 10.98
C VAL A 106 10.31 12.43 11.08
N ALA A 107 10.96 12.68 9.95
CA ALA A 107 12.26 13.35 9.94
C ALA A 107 12.21 14.76 10.54
N ARG A 108 11.09 15.49 10.41
CA ARG A 108 10.88 16.78 11.04
C ARG A 108 10.70 16.65 12.56
N ALA A 109 9.92 15.67 13.02
CA ALA A 109 9.76 15.36 14.44
C ALA A 109 11.11 14.99 15.07
N SER A 110 11.89 14.12 14.41
CA SER A 110 13.23 13.72 14.82
C SER A 110 14.15 14.95 15.03
N ARG A 111 14.22 15.86 14.05
CA ARG A 111 15.07 17.07 14.17
C ARG A 111 14.69 17.99 15.33
N LYS A 112 13.44 17.96 15.74
CA LYS A 112 12.92 18.77 16.86
C LYS A 112 13.04 18.07 18.21
N GLY A 113 13.34 16.78 18.24
CA GLY A 113 13.24 15.95 19.44
C GLY A 113 11.79 15.69 19.90
N THR A 114 10.79 16.01 19.06
CA THR A 114 9.38 15.73 19.32
C THR A 114 9.17 14.21 19.31
N LYS A 115 8.59 13.64 20.36
CA LYS A 115 8.26 12.21 20.39
C LYS A 115 7.14 11.91 19.38
N ALA A 116 7.37 10.92 18.56
CA ALA A 116 6.46 10.55 17.47
C ALA A 116 5.73 9.24 17.78
N ILE A 117 4.45 9.16 17.43
CA ILE A 117 3.66 7.94 17.47
C ILE A 117 3.29 7.60 16.04
N LEU A 118 3.65 6.39 15.58
CA LEU A 118 3.25 5.87 14.30
C LEU A 118 2.12 4.85 14.50
N ILE A 119 0.97 5.09 13.88
CA ILE A 119 -0.11 4.12 13.79
C ILE A 119 0.14 3.29 12.54
N GLY A 120 0.34 1.97 12.69
CA GLY A 120 0.67 1.10 11.56
C GLY A 120 0.88 -0.35 11.98
N HIS A 121 1.04 -1.24 11.00
CA HIS A 121 1.20 -2.68 11.24
C HIS A 121 2.68 -3.04 11.39
N LYS A 122 3.01 -3.65 12.52
CA LYS A 122 4.37 -4.15 12.81
C LYS A 122 4.84 -5.12 11.73
N GLY A 123 6.08 -4.95 11.28
CA GLY A 123 6.70 -5.79 10.25
C GLY A 123 6.29 -5.44 8.81
N HIS A 124 5.47 -4.42 8.61
CA HIS A 124 5.17 -3.94 7.27
C HIS A 124 6.32 -3.06 6.74
N PRO A 125 6.81 -3.24 5.50
CA PRO A 125 7.95 -2.49 4.95
C PRO A 125 7.78 -0.96 5.02
N GLU A 126 6.57 -0.43 4.78
CA GLU A 126 6.28 1.00 4.92
C GLU A 126 6.47 1.49 6.35
N VAL A 127 6.08 0.69 7.34
CA VAL A 127 6.23 1.03 8.76
C VAL A 127 7.71 1.01 9.16
N GLU A 128 8.46 0.01 8.75
CA GLU A 128 9.90 -0.09 9.01
C GLU A 128 10.66 1.08 8.35
N GLY A 129 10.35 1.37 7.09
CA GLY A 129 10.91 2.50 6.37
C GLY A 129 10.61 3.84 7.03
N THR A 130 9.39 4.01 7.53
CA THR A 130 8.92 5.23 8.20
C THR A 130 9.55 5.38 9.58
N MET A 131 9.59 4.34 10.41
CA MET A 131 10.24 4.36 11.71
C MET A 131 11.73 4.68 11.57
N GLY A 132 12.38 4.14 10.56
CA GLY A 132 13.78 4.38 10.25
C GLY A 132 14.11 5.80 9.74
N GLN A 133 13.15 6.73 9.71
CA GLN A 133 13.40 8.17 9.48
C GLN A 133 13.69 8.94 10.79
N TYR A 134 13.49 8.30 11.93
CA TYR A 134 13.72 8.91 13.25
C TYR A 134 15.09 8.52 13.77
N SER A 135 15.94 9.49 14.14
CA SER A 135 17.33 9.25 14.58
C SER A 135 17.69 10.00 15.87
N ASN A 136 16.80 10.82 16.44
CA ASN A 136 17.10 11.60 17.64
C ASN A 136 16.90 10.75 18.91
N GLU A 137 17.97 10.60 19.71
CA GLU A 137 17.98 9.78 20.92
C GLU A 137 17.18 10.41 22.08
N ASP A 138 17.04 11.74 22.10
CA ASP A 138 16.30 12.45 23.14
C ASP A 138 14.77 12.32 23.01
N GLY A 139 14.27 11.97 21.83
CA GLY A 139 12.86 11.81 21.54
C GLY A 139 12.44 10.35 21.45
N GLY A 140 12.18 9.92 20.23
CA GLY A 140 11.81 8.54 19.89
C GLY A 140 10.58 8.48 19.00
N ILE A 141 10.46 7.35 18.30
CA ILE A 141 9.26 6.99 17.54
C ILE A 141 8.71 5.66 18.07
N PHE A 142 7.41 5.64 18.32
CA PHE A 142 6.71 4.53 18.96
C PHE A 142 5.59 4.03 18.06
N LEU A 143 5.60 2.72 17.80
CA LEU A 143 4.58 2.07 16.98
C LEU A 143 3.41 1.63 17.84
N ILE A 144 2.20 1.91 17.36
CA ILE A 144 0.96 1.32 17.86
C ILE A 144 0.15 0.76 16.70
N GLU A 145 -0.56 -0.34 16.94
CA GLU A 145 -1.41 -0.98 15.95
C GLU A 145 -2.90 -0.77 16.25
N LYS A 146 -3.24 -0.60 17.53
CA LYS A 146 -4.62 -0.51 18.02
C LYS A 146 -4.73 0.32 19.31
N VAL A 147 -5.96 0.62 19.70
CA VAL A 147 -6.26 1.47 20.87
C VAL A 147 -5.58 0.97 22.15
N GLU A 148 -5.56 -0.35 22.39
CA GLU A 148 -4.99 -0.94 23.62
C GLU A 148 -3.49 -0.68 23.77
N ASP A 149 -2.78 -0.45 22.68
CA ASP A 149 -1.33 -0.17 22.72
C ASP A 149 -1.02 1.22 23.31
N ILE A 150 -1.99 2.13 23.25
CA ILE A 150 -1.85 3.49 23.81
C ILE A 150 -1.52 3.44 25.31
N ALA A 151 -2.06 2.44 26.05
CA ALA A 151 -1.79 2.30 27.48
C ALA A 151 -0.31 2.03 27.79
N ARG A 152 0.45 1.45 26.84
CA ARG A 152 1.85 1.05 27.01
C ARG A 152 2.84 2.13 26.56
N LEU A 153 2.38 3.23 26.01
CA LEU A 153 3.26 4.30 25.55
C LEU A 153 4.00 4.95 26.73
N PRO A 154 5.35 5.07 26.66
CA PRO A 154 6.17 5.61 27.75
C PRO A 154 6.20 7.16 27.71
N MET A 155 5.04 7.78 27.57
CA MET A 155 4.88 9.23 27.40
C MET A 155 4.04 9.82 28.50
N GLN A 156 4.30 11.09 28.82
CA GLN A 156 3.54 11.89 29.75
C GLN A 156 2.63 12.87 29.01
N GLU A 157 1.56 13.33 29.66
CA GLU A 157 0.58 14.23 29.06
C GLU A 157 1.20 15.55 28.56
N ASN A 158 2.26 16.03 29.22
CA ASN A 158 2.94 17.28 28.88
C ASN A 158 4.11 17.13 27.91
N ASP A 159 4.36 15.94 27.40
CA ASP A 159 5.39 15.72 26.36
C ASP A 159 5.00 16.44 25.06
N ASP A 160 5.99 16.92 24.30
CA ASP A 160 5.78 17.38 22.92
C ASP A 160 5.59 16.16 22.01
N LEU A 161 4.35 15.93 21.59
CA LEU A 161 3.91 14.73 20.91
C LEU A 161 3.36 15.02 19.52
N THR A 162 3.69 14.15 18.58
CA THR A 162 3.04 14.13 17.26
C THR A 162 2.69 12.70 16.84
N PHE A 163 1.66 12.54 16.01
CA PHE A 163 1.36 11.24 15.43
C PHE A 163 1.31 11.30 13.91
N MET A 164 1.60 10.16 13.29
CA MET A 164 1.47 9.87 11.86
C MET A 164 0.81 8.51 11.69
N THR A 165 0.37 8.21 10.46
CA THR A 165 -0.20 6.90 10.16
C THR A 165 0.45 6.28 8.93
N GLN A 166 0.45 4.95 8.88
CA GLN A 166 0.67 4.20 7.64
C GLN A 166 -0.40 4.59 6.61
N THR A 167 -0.07 4.57 5.31
CA THR A 167 -0.95 5.10 4.26
C THR A 167 -2.10 4.17 3.87
N THR A 168 -2.09 2.90 4.31
CA THR A 168 -3.01 1.84 3.87
C THR A 168 -3.86 1.23 5.00
N LEU A 169 -4.15 2.02 6.03
CA LEU A 169 -4.95 1.56 7.18
C LEU A 169 -6.46 1.60 6.92
N SER A 170 -7.21 0.93 7.80
CA SER A 170 -8.66 1.10 7.93
C SER A 170 -8.98 2.52 8.38
N LEU A 171 -9.89 3.19 7.68
CA LEU A 171 -10.33 4.54 8.04
C LEU A 171 -10.98 4.56 9.43
N ASP A 172 -11.86 3.59 9.71
CA ASP A 172 -12.62 3.54 10.95
C ASP A 172 -11.72 3.24 12.15
N ASP A 173 -10.88 2.20 12.07
CA ASP A 173 -9.97 1.80 13.16
C ASP A 173 -8.95 2.91 13.45
N THR A 174 -8.49 3.59 12.40
CA THR A 174 -7.55 4.71 12.55
C THR A 174 -8.22 5.91 13.22
N ALA A 175 -9.47 6.21 12.85
CA ALA A 175 -10.23 7.30 13.48
C ALA A 175 -10.46 7.04 14.97
N GLU A 176 -10.81 5.80 15.35
CA GLU A 176 -10.95 5.38 16.74
C GLU A 176 -9.63 5.52 17.51
N THR A 177 -8.54 5.03 16.94
CA THR A 177 -7.20 5.11 17.55
C THR A 177 -6.76 6.57 17.74
N ILE A 178 -6.99 7.44 16.75
CA ILE A 178 -6.67 8.88 16.85
C ILE A 178 -7.52 9.55 17.93
N ALA A 179 -8.81 9.21 18.04
CA ALA A 179 -9.68 9.76 19.06
C ALA A 179 -9.17 9.39 20.48
N ALA A 180 -8.82 8.13 20.69
CA ALA A 180 -8.26 7.66 21.96
C ALA A 180 -6.88 8.29 22.27
N LEU A 181 -6.03 8.51 21.27
CA LEU A 181 -4.77 9.24 21.44
C LEU A 181 -5.00 10.68 21.90
N LYS A 182 -5.95 11.39 21.29
CA LYS A 182 -6.29 12.77 21.65
C LYS A 182 -6.96 12.88 23.01
N GLU A 183 -7.72 11.89 23.42
CA GLU A 183 -8.28 11.81 24.77
C GLU A 183 -7.19 11.68 25.82
N LYS A 184 -6.21 10.77 25.59
CA LYS A 184 -5.10 10.58 26.54
C LYS A 184 -4.06 11.69 26.48
N TYR A 185 -3.81 12.28 25.33
CA TYR A 185 -2.81 13.32 25.07
C TYR A 185 -3.46 14.52 24.35
N PRO A 186 -4.18 15.40 25.06
CA PRO A 186 -4.97 16.47 24.42
C PRO A 186 -4.16 17.45 23.57
N ALA A 187 -2.87 17.63 23.87
CA ALA A 187 -1.96 18.52 23.15
C ALA A 187 -1.27 17.86 21.92
N ILE A 188 -1.50 16.55 21.68
CA ILE A 188 -0.86 15.84 20.58
C ILE A 188 -1.20 16.46 19.23
N GLN A 189 -0.18 16.67 18.41
CA GLN A 189 -0.34 17.20 17.06
C GLN A 189 -0.44 16.08 16.04
N GLY A 190 -1.34 16.21 15.09
CA GLY A 190 -1.46 15.29 13.96
C GLY A 190 -1.06 15.93 12.64
N PRO A 191 -1.08 15.17 11.56
CA PRO A 191 -0.81 15.69 10.22
C PRO A 191 -1.87 16.74 9.81
N HIS A 192 -1.45 17.78 9.07
CA HIS A 192 -2.39 18.79 8.54
C HIS A 192 -3.42 18.20 7.57
N LYS A 193 -3.04 17.18 6.82
CA LYS A 193 -3.92 16.37 5.97
C LYS A 193 -3.74 14.92 6.36
N ASN A 194 -4.78 14.14 6.25
CA ASN A 194 -4.74 12.71 6.55
C ASN A 194 -3.53 12.03 5.86
N ASP A 195 -2.87 11.12 6.55
CA ASP A 195 -1.78 10.33 5.99
C ASP A 195 -2.29 9.08 5.26
N ILE A 196 -3.49 8.58 5.60
CA ILE A 196 -4.14 7.56 4.78
C ILE A 196 -4.34 8.14 3.39
N CYS A 197 -3.80 7.45 2.37
CA CYS A 197 -3.73 8.00 1.03
C CYS A 197 -5.11 8.01 0.35
N TYR A 198 -5.26 8.87 -0.67
CA TYR A 198 -6.50 9.00 -1.44
C TYR A 198 -6.96 7.65 -2.02
N ALA A 199 -6.02 6.84 -2.51
CA ALA A 199 -6.34 5.54 -3.11
C ALA A 199 -6.94 4.57 -2.09
N THR A 200 -6.40 4.54 -0.87
CA THR A 200 -6.95 3.75 0.24
C THR A 200 -8.34 4.25 0.63
N THR A 201 -8.50 5.56 0.77
CA THR A 201 -9.79 6.18 1.12
C THR A 201 -10.84 5.88 0.07
N ASN A 202 -10.56 6.17 -1.20
CA ASN A 202 -11.52 6.02 -2.28
C ASN A 202 -11.97 4.56 -2.47
N ARG A 203 -11.03 3.60 -2.35
CA ARG A 203 -11.38 2.18 -2.49
C ARG A 203 -12.19 1.67 -1.31
N GLN A 204 -11.93 2.13 -0.09
CA GLN A 204 -12.78 1.78 1.05
C GLN A 204 -14.20 2.36 0.89
N GLU A 205 -14.33 3.61 0.46
CA GLU A 205 -15.66 4.18 0.17
C GLU A 205 -16.37 3.42 -0.94
N ALA A 206 -15.68 3.06 -2.02
CA ALA A 206 -16.26 2.25 -3.10
C ALA A 206 -16.73 0.87 -2.61
N VAL A 207 -16.00 0.22 -1.69
CA VAL A 207 -16.42 -1.05 -1.08
C VAL A 207 -17.66 -0.87 -0.19
N ARG A 208 -17.78 0.26 0.52
CA ARG A 208 -19.00 0.55 1.31
C ARG A 208 -20.26 0.54 0.43
N GLU A 209 -20.18 1.17 -0.74
CA GLU A 209 -21.31 1.18 -1.67
C GLU A 209 -21.53 -0.19 -2.32
N LEU A 210 -20.43 -0.86 -2.71
CA LEU A 210 -20.49 -2.19 -3.32
C LEU A 210 -21.13 -3.23 -2.39
N ALA A 211 -20.75 -3.23 -1.12
CA ALA A 211 -21.24 -4.18 -0.12
C ALA A 211 -22.75 -4.08 0.10
N LYS A 212 -23.33 -2.88 0.01
CA LYS A 212 -24.80 -2.68 0.13
C LYS A 212 -25.59 -3.37 -0.98
N LEU A 213 -24.96 -3.67 -2.11
CA LEU A 213 -25.58 -4.17 -3.33
C LEU A 213 -25.19 -5.62 -3.65
N SER A 214 -24.36 -6.24 -2.81
CA SER A 214 -23.75 -7.54 -3.09
C SER A 214 -24.06 -8.59 -2.02
N ASP A 215 -24.23 -9.83 -2.45
CA ASP A 215 -24.36 -10.99 -1.55
C ASP A 215 -22.98 -11.55 -1.18
N LEU A 216 -21.98 -11.35 -2.08
CA LEU A 216 -20.59 -11.75 -1.94
C LEU A 216 -19.69 -10.65 -2.51
N VAL A 217 -18.63 -10.28 -1.80
CA VAL A 217 -17.60 -9.36 -2.31
C VAL A 217 -16.31 -10.12 -2.55
N LEU A 218 -15.81 -10.05 -3.77
CA LEU A 218 -14.51 -10.56 -4.17
C LEU A 218 -13.53 -9.39 -4.25
N VAL A 219 -12.44 -9.51 -3.51
CA VAL A 219 -11.35 -8.52 -3.49
C VAL A 219 -10.16 -9.10 -4.23
N VAL A 220 -9.82 -8.50 -5.35
CA VAL A 220 -8.64 -8.91 -6.14
C VAL A 220 -7.39 -8.28 -5.53
N GLY A 221 -6.45 -9.12 -5.09
CA GLY A 221 -5.21 -8.65 -4.45
C GLY A 221 -4.54 -9.72 -3.61
N SER A 222 -3.29 -9.48 -3.24
CA SER A 222 -2.47 -10.45 -2.52
C SER A 222 -2.67 -10.36 -1.00
N LYS A 223 -2.49 -11.49 -0.30
CA LYS A 223 -2.67 -11.60 1.16
C LYS A 223 -1.72 -10.72 1.97
N ASN A 224 -0.56 -10.39 1.43
CA ASN A 224 0.41 -9.48 2.05
C ASN A 224 0.14 -8.00 1.75
N SER A 225 -0.88 -7.67 0.93
CA SER A 225 -1.29 -6.30 0.67
C SER A 225 -2.19 -5.77 1.79
N SER A 226 -1.68 -4.82 2.58
CA SER A 226 -2.46 -4.16 3.64
C SER A 226 -3.75 -3.55 3.08
N ASN A 227 -3.68 -2.80 1.96
CA ASN A 227 -4.87 -2.22 1.35
C ASN A 227 -5.91 -3.27 0.97
N SER A 228 -5.52 -4.37 0.31
CA SER A 228 -6.46 -5.41 -0.12
C SER A 228 -7.15 -6.10 1.06
N ASN A 229 -6.41 -6.39 2.13
CA ASN A 229 -6.98 -6.95 3.36
C ASN A 229 -8.03 -6.01 3.98
N ARG A 230 -7.74 -4.68 4.04
CA ARG A 230 -8.70 -3.70 4.59
C ARG A 230 -10.01 -3.66 3.81
N LEU A 231 -9.98 -3.86 2.48
CA LEU A 231 -11.20 -3.92 1.67
C LEU A 231 -12.04 -5.17 1.98
N ALA A 232 -11.40 -6.34 2.13
CA ALA A 232 -12.08 -7.58 2.49
C ALA A 232 -12.69 -7.51 3.90
N GLU A 233 -11.93 -7.00 4.87
CA GLU A 233 -12.40 -6.80 6.24
C GLU A 233 -13.56 -5.83 6.32
N LEU A 234 -13.51 -4.73 5.57
CA LEU A 234 -14.59 -3.74 5.53
C LEU A 234 -15.89 -4.37 5.03
N ALA A 235 -15.85 -5.13 3.92
CA ALA A 235 -17.02 -5.84 3.41
C ALA A 235 -17.59 -6.82 4.44
N SER A 236 -16.71 -7.59 5.11
CA SER A 236 -17.10 -8.52 6.19
C SER A 236 -17.75 -7.81 7.38
N ARG A 237 -17.20 -6.67 7.81
CA ARG A 237 -17.77 -5.84 8.90
C ARG A 237 -19.15 -5.27 8.54
N MET A 238 -19.42 -5.06 7.26
CA MET A 238 -20.73 -4.67 6.76
C MET A 238 -21.72 -5.83 6.66
N GLY A 239 -21.33 -7.04 7.07
CA GLY A 239 -22.19 -8.23 7.08
C GLY A 239 -22.26 -8.97 5.75
N VAL A 240 -21.40 -8.64 4.78
CA VAL A 240 -21.34 -9.31 3.48
C VAL A 240 -20.18 -10.31 3.47
N LYS A 241 -20.41 -11.52 2.96
CA LYS A 241 -19.33 -12.48 2.74
C LYS A 241 -18.26 -11.85 1.84
N SER A 242 -16.99 -12.00 2.19
CA SER A 242 -15.89 -11.50 1.36
C SER A 242 -14.77 -12.50 1.21
N GLN A 243 -14.12 -12.50 0.06
CA GLN A 243 -12.97 -13.35 -0.26
C GLN A 243 -11.89 -12.53 -0.93
N LEU A 244 -10.64 -12.75 -0.51
CA LEU A 244 -9.46 -12.16 -1.12
C LEU A 244 -8.86 -13.16 -2.11
N LEU A 245 -8.62 -12.74 -3.36
CA LEU A 245 -8.17 -13.56 -4.46
C LEU A 245 -6.88 -13.03 -5.07
N ASP A 246 -5.89 -13.89 -5.18
CA ASP A 246 -4.62 -13.63 -5.89
C ASP A 246 -4.66 -14.12 -7.34
N ASP A 247 -5.50 -15.13 -7.62
CA ASP A 247 -5.54 -15.84 -8.90
C ASP A 247 -6.97 -16.32 -9.20
N PRO A 248 -7.40 -16.40 -10.47
CA PRO A 248 -8.70 -16.98 -10.83
C PRO A 248 -8.93 -18.42 -10.34
N SER A 249 -7.85 -19.20 -10.13
CA SER A 249 -7.94 -20.56 -9.60
C SER A 249 -8.27 -20.64 -8.11
N ASP A 250 -8.19 -19.52 -7.37
CA ASP A 250 -8.60 -19.43 -5.97
C ASP A 250 -10.12 -19.52 -5.80
N ILE A 251 -10.88 -19.30 -6.87
CA ILE A 251 -12.34 -19.31 -6.86
C ILE A 251 -12.87 -20.70 -6.56
N GLN A 252 -13.69 -20.80 -5.49
CA GLN A 252 -14.35 -22.02 -5.07
C GLN A 252 -15.85 -21.97 -5.41
N THR A 253 -16.37 -23.08 -5.94
CA THR A 253 -17.75 -23.15 -6.41
C THR A 253 -18.79 -23.02 -5.30
N ASP A 254 -18.47 -23.45 -4.10
CA ASP A 254 -19.33 -23.39 -2.91
C ASP A 254 -19.57 -21.96 -2.40
N TRP A 255 -18.73 -21.00 -2.79
CA TRP A 255 -18.96 -19.60 -2.46
C TRP A 255 -20.23 -19.02 -3.07
N PHE A 256 -20.71 -19.59 -4.19
CA PHE A 256 -21.82 -19.08 -4.97
C PHE A 256 -23.19 -19.63 -4.57
N ASN A 257 -23.24 -20.48 -3.53
CA ASN A 257 -24.49 -20.99 -3.02
C ASN A 257 -25.37 -19.83 -2.52
N ASP A 258 -26.56 -19.69 -3.13
CA ASP A 258 -27.54 -18.62 -2.88
C ASP A 258 -27.06 -17.18 -3.23
N VAL A 259 -25.94 -17.02 -3.95
CA VAL A 259 -25.42 -15.73 -4.40
C VAL A 259 -26.08 -15.32 -5.72
N LYS A 260 -26.72 -14.16 -5.73
CA LYS A 260 -27.33 -13.54 -6.92
C LYS A 260 -26.44 -12.43 -7.48
N THR A 261 -25.80 -11.67 -6.60
CA THR A 261 -24.97 -10.51 -6.94
C THR A 261 -23.58 -10.65 -6.34
N ILE A 262 -22.56 -10.59 -7.19
CA ILE A 262 -21.14 -10.60 -6.81
C ILE A 262 -20.61 -9.19 -6.99
N GLY A 263 -20.14 -8.59 -5.92
CA GLY A 263 -19.35 -7.37 -5.97
C GLY A 263 -17.87 -7.70 -6.22
N ILE A 264 -17.23 -6.99 -7.14
CA ILE A 264 -15.79 -7.14 -7.37
C ILE A 264 -15.12 -5.79 -7.15
N THR A 265 -14.09 -5.81 -6.33
CA THR A 265 -13.15 -4.71 -6.15
C THR A 265 -11.72 -5.19 -6.31
N ALA A 266 -10.77 -4.28 -6.37
CA ALA A 266 -9.36 -4.61 -6.47
C ALA A 266 -8.52 -3.67 -5.60
N GLY A 267 -7.56 -4.23 -4.89
CA GLY A 267 -6.59 -3.46 -4.13
C GLY A 267 -5.73 -2.55 -5.02
N ALA A 268 -5.15 -1.51 -4.43
CA ALA A 268 -4.35 -0.50 -5.13
C ALA A 268 -3.10 -1.05 -5.84
N SER A 269 -2.73 -2.29 -5.59
CA SER A 269 -1.62 -3.00 -6.23
C SER A 269 -2.05 -4.10 -7.21
N ALA A 270 -3.35 -4.29 -7.44
CA ALA A 270 -3.88 -5.32 -8.35
C ALA A 270 -4.15 -4.72 -9.74
N PRO A 271 -3.59 -5.31 -10.82
CA PRO A 271 -3.81 -4.82 -12.17
C PRO A 271 -5.20 -5.17 -12.68
N GLU A 272 -5.73 -4.37 -13.60
CA GLU A 272 -7.04 -4.60 -14.21
C GLU A 272 -7.09 -5.92 -15.00
N GLU A 273 -5.97 -6.35 -15.59
CA GLU A 273 -5.87 -7.65 -16.27
C GLU A 273 -6.25 -8.82 -15.37
N LEU A 274 -5.82 -8.78 -14.10
CA LEU A 274 -6.17 -9.80 -13.11
C LEU A 274 -7.66 -9.75 -12.78
N VAL A 275 -8.24 -8.55 -12.66
CA VAL A 275 -9.70 -8.37 -12.48
C VAL A 275 -10.46 -8.98 -13.65
N GLN A 276 -10.04 -8.71 -14.88
CA GLN A 276 -10.68 -9.26 -16.08
C GLN A 276 -10.56 -10.79 -16.19
N SER A 277 -9.43 -11.36 -15.74
CA SER A 277 -9.24 -12.81 -15.68
C SER A 277 -10.21 -13.45 -14.67
N ILE A 278 -10.41 -12.84 -13.51
CA ILE A 278 -11.38 -13.28 -12.49
C ILE A 278 -12.82 -13.17 -13.05
N ILE A 279 -13.16 -12.07 -13.71
CA ILE A 279 -14.48 -11.90 -14.36
C ILE A 279 -14.70 -13.01 -15.40
N SER A 280 -13.69 -13.31 -16.21
CA SER A 280 -13.76 -14.36 -17.21
C SER A 280 -14.05 -15.73 -16.58
N ARG A 281 -13.37 -16.03 -15.48
CA ARG A 281 -13.60 -17.24 -14.70
C ARG A 281 -15.02 -17.29 -14.11
N LEU A 282 -15.55 -16.18 -13.59
CA LEU A 282 -16.91 -16.09 -13.05
C LEU A 282 -18.00 -16.31 -14.12
N LYS A 283 -17.73 -15.93 -15.37
CA LYS A 283 -18.64 -16.21 -16.50
C LYS A 283 -18.84 -17.72 -16.73
N GLU A 284 -17.80 -18.52 -16.50
CA GLU A 284 -17.89 -20.00 -16.58
C GLU A 284 -18.85 -20.55 -15.50
N PHE A 285 -19.00 -19.86 -14.37
CA PHE A 285 -19.96 -20.19 -13.31
C PHE A 285 -21.35 -19.53 -13.50
N GLY A 286 -21.61 -18.95 -14.67
CA GLY A 286 -22.93 -18.40 -15.04
C GLY A 286 -23.15 -16.93 -14.67
N ALA A 287 -22.09 -16.17 -14.45
CA ALA A 287 -22.20 -14.72 -14.34
C ALA A 287 -22.32 -14.12 -15.75
N ASN A 288 -23.44 -13.45 -16.05
CA ASN A 288 -23.81 -13.01 -17.41
C ASN A 288 -24.13 -11.53 -17.52
N THR A 289 -24.23 -10.81 -16.42
CA THR A 289 -24.50 -9.37 -16.39
C THR A 289 -23.37 -8.68 -15.61
N ILE A 290 -22.80 -7.63 -16.19
CA ILE A 290 -21.74 -6.84 -15.56
C ILE A 290 -22.19 -5.39 -15.56
N GLU A 291 -22.15 -4.78 -14.39
CA GLU A 291 -22.38 -3.34 -14.19
C GLU A 291 -21.19 -2.75 -13.43
N GLU A 292 -20.99 -1.46 -13.57
CA GLU A 292 -19.96 -0.72 -12.82
C GLU A 292 -20.64 0.39 -12.01
N LEU A 293 -20.19 0.55 -10.76
CA LEU A 293 -20.67 1.64 -9.91
C LEU A 293 -20.18 2.98 -10.47
N GLN A 294 -21.01 3.99 -10.33
CA GLN A 294 -20.54 5.37 -10.49
C GLN A 294 -19.59 5.67 -9.34
N GLY A 295 -18.38 6.13 -9.64
CA GLY A 295 -17.34 6.39 -8.67
C GLY A 295 -16.62 7.70 -8.92
N LEU A 296 -15.60 7.94 -8.09
CA LEU A 296 -14.73 9.10 -8.22
C LEU A 296 -13.68 8.86 -9.30
N GLU A 297 -13.52 9.82 -10.18
CA GLU A 297 -12.41 9.82 -11.14
C GLU A 297 -11.11 10.20 -10.42
N GLU A 298 -10.09 9.35 -10.52
CA GLU A 298 -8.76 9.57 -9.93
C GLU A 298 -7.81 10.16 -10.99
N ASN A 299 -7.52 11.44 -10.89
CA ASN A 299 -6.64 12.17 -11.82
C ASN A 299 -5.23 12.38 -11.26
N MET A 300 -4.82 11.57 -10.27
CA MET A 300 -3.50 11.64 -9.68
C MET A 300 -2.47 10.98 -10.60
N PHE A 301 -1.35 11.66 -10.83
CA PHE A 301 -0.22 11.15 -11.58
C PHE A 301 1.10 11.50 -10.87
N PHE A 302 2.05 10.57 -10.87
CA PHE A 302 3.39 10.79 -10.34
C PHE A 302 4.44 10.49 -11.41
N GLU A 303 5.28 11.46 -11.69
CA GLU A 303 6.35 11.28 -12.67
C GLU A 303 7.44 10.32 -12.19
N VAL A 304 7.99 9.53 -13.12
CA VAL A 304 9.19 8.71 -12.88
C VAL A 304 10.44 9.59 -12.76
N PRO A 305 11.54 9.11 -12.13
CA PRO A 305 12.80 9.83 -12.05
C PRO A 305 13.29 10.29 -13.43
N LYS A 306 13.90 11.48 -13.49
CA LYS A 306 14.36 12.10 -14.77
C LYS A 306 15.33 11.20 -15.53
N GLU A 307 16.13 10.43 -14.82
CA GLU A 307 17.14 9.52 -15.37
C GLU A 307 16.52 8.34 -16.14
N LEU A 308 15.26 8.02 -15.85
CA LEU A 308 14.49 6.95 -16.52
C LEU A 308 13.49 7.49 -17.56
N ARG A 309 13.40 8.82 -17.75
CA ARG A 309 12.57 9.37 -18.81
C ARG A 309 13.30 9.17 -20.15
N ILE A 310 12.68 8.40 -21.03
CA ILE A 310 13.17 8.29 -22.40
C ILE A 310 13.16 9.70 -22.98
N LYS A 311 14.35 10.23 -23.33
CA LYS A 311 14.40 11.42 -24.15
C LYS A 311 13.81 11.01 -25.49
N GLU A 312 12.64 11.54 -25.84
CA GLU A 312 12.21 11.51 -27.23
C GLU A 312 13.39 12.04 -28.06
N VAL A 313 13.99 11.15 -28.82
CA VAL A 313 15.01 11.53 -29.80
C VAL A 313 14.25 12.24 -30.88
N ASN A 314 14.30 13.59 -30.86
CA ASN A 314 13.86 14.43 -31.97
C ASN A 314 14.72 14.19 -33.21
#